data_4430b96efa8a250170b2df3f3b91c440
#
_entry.id   4430b96efa8a250170b2df3f3b91c440
#
_cell.length_a   1.000
_cell.length_b   1.000
_cell.length_c   1.000
_cell.angle_alpha   90.00
_cell.angle_beta   90.00
_cell.angle_gamma   90.00
#
_symmetry.space_group_name_H-M   'P 1'
#
loop_
_entity.id
_entity.type
_entity.pdbx_description
1 polymer ?
#
loop_
_entity_poly.entity_id
_entity_poly.type
_entity_poly.pdbx_seq_one_letter_code
_entity_poly.pdbx_strand_id
1 'polypeptide(L)'
;MSLRRQKRLNWLFFWVASLLLFCTSSCSHKPDPVPTWNFAPGGIRLTYTADKLLNRVGDKSHTLVLTIHQMNDPNPFKRLARYEEGLRKLLEGRSADPTITAVQKFFVEPGESRTLVLDRVENSKWLGVAAGYYSLDPDKVVKVFEIPFAVESKGFISKERVAKVPPFNVDLILGPESIQVQEKPTK
;
A
#
# COMPACT_ATOMS: atom_id res chain seq x y z
N MET A 1 14.49 -75.08 -11.84
CA MET A 1 13.31 -74.18 -11.50
C MET A 1 13.80 -72.79 -11.05
N SER A 2 14.61 -72.09 -11.83
CA SER A 2 15.20 -70.84 -11.30
C SER A 2 15.24 -69.67 -12.30
N LEU A 3 15.46 -69.90 -13.58
CA LEU A 3 15.67 -68.82 -14.58
C LEU A 3 14.44 -67.99 -14.92
N ARG A 4 13.22 -68.53 -14.82
CA ARG A 4 11.96 -67.72 -15.09
C ARG A 4 11.57 -66.80 -13.95
N ARG A 5 11.95 -67.13 -12.71
CA ARG A 5 11.65 -66.30 -11.51
C ARG A 5 12.55 -65.05 -11.47
N GLN A 6 13.82 -65.25 -11.91
CA GLN A 6 14.79 -64.13 -11.92
C GLN A 6 14.48 -63.08 -13.01
N LYS A 7 14.01 -63.52 -14.19
CA LYS A 7 13.57 -62.59 -15.25
C LYS A 7 12.35 -61.77 -14.87
N ARG A 8 11.40 -62.35 -14.12
CA ARG A 8 10.23 -61.60 -13.62
C ARG A 8 10.59 -60.59 -12.52
N LEU A 9 11.55 -60.94 -11.69
CA LEU A 9 12.03 -60.06 -10.62
C LEU A 9 12.77 -58.85 -11.19
N ASN A 10 13.64 -59.06 -12.20
CA ASN A 10 14.34 -57.99 -12.88
C ASN A 10 13.38 -57.08 -13.70
N TRP A 11 12.32 -57.67 -14.28
CA TRP A 11 11.31 -56.90 -15.01
C TRP A 11 10.45 -56.03 -14.07
N LEU A 12 10.12 -56.55 -12.89
CA LEU A 12 9.45 -55.76 -11.83
C LEU A 12 10.34 -54.63 -11.29
N PHE A 13 11.64 -54.85 -11.09
CA PHE A 13 12.58 -53.81 -10.69
C PHE A 13 12.71 -52.70 -11.74
N PHE A 14 12.70 -53.06 -13.03
CA PHE A 14 12.72 -52.07 -14.11
C PHE A 14 11.46 -51.19 -14.14
N TRP A 15 10.29 -51.75 -13.88
CA TRP A 15 9.03 -51.03 -13.83
C TRP A 15 8.93 -50.14 -12.59
N VAL A 16 9.39 -50.59 -11.44
CA VAL A 16 9.43 -49.78 -10.19
C VAL A 16 10.46 -48.67 -10.30
N ALA A 17 11.62 -48.90 -10.88
CA ALA A 17 12.63 -47.85 -11.12
C ALA A 17 12.14 -46.81 -12.14
N SER A 18 11.41 -47.23 -13.19
CA SER A 18 10.80 -46.29 -14.16
C SER A 18 9.69 -45.46 -13.54
N LEU A 19 8.90 -46.03 -12.64
CA LEU A 19 7.83 -45.29 -11.94
C LEU A 19 8.36 -44.26 -10.95
N LEU A 20 9.50 -44.51 -10.32
CA LEU A 20 10.17 -43.56 -9.39
C LEU A 20 10.81 -42.35 -10.11
N LEU A 21 11.19 -42.49 -11.40
CA LEU A 21 11.74 -41.37 -12.18
C LEU A 21 10.67 -40.34 -12.61
N PHE A 22 9.39 -40.71 -12.61
CA PHE A 22 8.30 -39.79 -13.02
C PHE A 22 7.78 -38.89 -11.91
N CYS A 23 8.19 -39.09 -10.64
CA CYS A 23 7.68 -38.30 -9.49
C CYS A 23 8.46 -37.01 -9.18
N THR A 24 9.48 -36.65 -9.98
CA THR A 24 10.21 -35.38 -9.77
C THR A 24 9.70 -34.25 -10.65
N SER A 25 8.38 -34.16 -10.87
CA SER A 25 7.77 -32.94 -11.37
C SER A 25 7.82 -31.89 -10.27
N SER A 26 9.01 -31.33 -10.03
CA SER A 26 9.18 -30.16 -9.19
C SER A 26 8.34 -29.04 -9.79
N CYS A 27 7.22 -28.72 -9.15
CA CYS A 27 6.47 -27.50 -9.45
C CYS A 27 7.40 -26.32 -9.19
N SER A 28 8.12 -25.87 -10.21
CA SER A 28 8.86 -24.63 -10.19
C SER A 28 7.86 -23.49 -10.11
N HIS A 29 7.48 -23.10 -8.90
CA HIS A 29 6.68 -21.92 -8.66
C HIS A 29 7.59 -20.71 -8.95
N LYS A 30 7.39 -20.07 -10.11
CA LYS A 30 8.07 -18.81 -10.42
C LYS A 30 7.60 -17.78 -9.42
N PRO A 31 8.52 -17.08 -8.73
CA PRO A 31 8.14 -16.01 -7.82
C PRO A 31 7.31 -14.94 -8.54
N ASP A 32 6.40 -14.32 -7.80
CA ASP A 32 5.60 -13.23 -8.34
C ASP A 32 6.51 -12.05 -8.75
N PRO A 33 6.25 -11.43 -9.90
CA PRO A 33 7.02 -10.28 -10.32
C PRO A 33 6.84 -9.14 -9.30
N VAL A 34 7.93 -8.47 -8.97
CA VAL A 34 7.93 -7.28 -8.11
C VAL A 34 7.70 -6.04 -8.99
N PRO A 35 6.82 -5.11 -8.62
CA PRO A 35 6.58 -3.92 -9.41
C PRO A 35 7.79 -2.98 -9.40
N THR A 36 8.01 -2.29 -10.52
CA THR A 36 8.90 -1.14 -10.58
C THR A 36 8.12 0.10 -10.15
N TRP A 37 8.61 0.78 -9.14
CA TRP A 37 7.96 1.96 -8.55
C TRP A 37 8.43 3.25 -9.24
N ASN A 38 8.16 3.36 -10.53
CA ASN A 38 8.51 4.53 -11.32
C ASN A 38 7.63 5.73 -10.95
N PHE A 39 8.10 6.94 -11.30
CA PHE A 39 7.28 8.15 -11.27
C PHE A 39 5.98 7.95 -12.08
N ALA A 40 4.86 8.40 -11.54
CA ALA A 40 3.55 8.30 -12.19
C ALA A 40 2.76 9.61 -12.04
N PRO A 41 2.60 10.39 -13.15
CA PRO A 41 1.79 11.59 -13.12
C PRO A 41 0.34 11.28 -12.71
N GLY A 42 -0.21 12.04 -11.77
CA GLY A 42 -1.55 11.82 -11.24
C GLY A 42 -1.78 10.44 -10.62
N GLY A 43 -0.70 9.75 -10.23
CA GLY A 43 -0.74 8.37 -9.72
C GLY A 43 -1.40 8.22 -8.35
N ILE A 44 -1.70 9.32 -7.64
CA ILE A 44 -2.43 9.32 -6.37
C ILE A 44 -3.59 10.30 -6.48
N ARG A 45 -4.77 9.85 -6.11
CA ARG A 45 -5.98 10.68 -6.00
C ARG A 45 -6.52 10.57 -4.58
N LEU A 46 -6.45 11.67 -3.85
CA LEU A 46 -6.98 11.77 -2.50
C LEU A 46 -8.19 12.72 -2.51
N THR A 47 -9.37 12.17 -2.23
CA THR A 47 -10.58 12.96 -2.06
C THR A 47 -10.87 13.11 -0.57
N TYR A 48 -11.21 14.32 -0.13
CA TYR A 48 -11.69 14.52 1.22
C TYR A 48 -13.01 15.30 1.24
N THR A 49 -13.79 15.01 2.26
CA THR A 49 -14.96 15.80 2.65
C THR A 49 -14.78 16.22 4.10
N ALA A 50 -14.71 17.54 4.34
CA ALA A 50 -14.58 18.12 5.66
C ALA A 50 -15.94 18.38 6.27
N ASP A 51 -16.10 18.04 7.56
CA ASP A 51 -17.28 18.36 8.33
C ASP A 51 -17.41 19.89 8.53
N LYS A 52 -18.65 20.38 8.67
CA LYS A 52 -18.91 21.79 9.01
C LYS A 52 -18.33 22.18 10.35
N LEU A 53 -18.18 21.21 11.26
CA LEU A 53 -17.52 21.39 12.56
C LEU A 53 -16.06 20.90 12.55
N LEU A 54 -15.40 20.93 11.38
CA LEU A 54 -14.00 20.53 11.24
C LEU A 54 -13.12 21.17 12.33
N ASN A 55 -12.22 20.35 12.92
CA ASN A 55 -11.23 20.79 13.91
C ASN A 55 -11.88 21.61 15.04
N ARG A 56 -12.93 21.07 15.63
CA ARG A 56 -13.80 21.74 16.59
C ARG A 56 -13.09 22.02 17.92
N VAL A 57 -13.24 23.26 18.40
CA VAL A 57 -12.87 23.67 19.75
C VAL A 57 -14.09 24.37 20.40
N GLY A 58 -14.66 23.77 21.43
CA GLY A 58 -16.00 24.18 21.90
C GLY A 58 -17.02 24.00 20.78
N ASP A 59 -17.75 25.08 20.45
CA ASP A 59 -18.75 25.13 19.39
C ASP A 59 -18.23 25.74 18.07
N LYS A 60 -16.93 25.98 17.96
CA LYS A 60 -16.33 26.66 16.80
C LYS A 60 -15.51 25.66 15.97
N SER A 61 -15.69 25.74 14.67
CA SER A 61 -14.85 25.05 13.67
C SER A 61 -13.61 25.87 13.34
N HIS A 62 -12.54 25.22 12.93
CA HIS A 62 -11.28 25.88 12.55
C HIS A 62 -10.70 25.21 11.30
N THR A 63 -9.92 25.98 10.54
CA THR A 63 -9.08 25.47 9.46
C THR A 63 -8.17 24.36 9.97
N LEU A 64 -8.00 23.31 9.17
CA LEU A 64 -7.17 22.15 9.48
C LEU A 64 -5.94 22.11 8.58
N VAL A 65 -4.76 21.91 9.16
CA VAL A 65 -3.56 21.54 8.41
C VAL A 65 -3.62 20.06 8.05
N LEU A 66 -3.46 19.74 6.77
CA LEU A 66 -3.37 18.39 6.26
C LEU A 66 -2.03 18.21 5.57
N THR A 67 -1.22 17.22 5.99
CA THR A 67 0.03 16.88 5.32
C THR A 67 -0.05 15.48 4.74
N ILE A 68 0.47 15.33 3.53
CA ILE A 68 0.50 14.09 2.77
C ILE A 68 1.97 13.74 2.53
N HIS A 69 2.38 12.57 3.01
CA HIS A 69 3.75 12.06 2.92
C HIS A 69 3.79 10.84 2.01
N GLN A 70 4.58 10.90 0.95
CA GLN A 70 4.90 9.73 0.14
C GLN A 70 6.19 9.10 0.67
N MET A 71 6.24 7.76 0.75
CA MET A 71 7.32 7.06 1.45
C MET A 71 7.68 5.75 0.76
N ASN A 72 8.95 5.38 0.82
CA ASN A 72 9.40 4.03 0.46
C ASN A 72 9.35 3.07 1.66
N ASP A 73 9.48 3.58 2.90
CA ASP A 73 9.34 2.86 4.17
C ASP A 73 8.45 3.67 5.13
N PRO A 74 7.34 3.11 5.66
CA PRO A 74 6.44 3.82 6.55
C PRO A 74 6.94 3.89 8.01
N ASN A 75 7.98 3.14 8.38
CA ASN A 75 8.41 3.01 9.78
C ASN A 75 8.90 4.33 10.41
N PRO A 76 9.70 5.17 9.75
CA PRO A 76 10.08 6.47 10.31
C PRO A 76 8.89 7.38 10.55
N PHE A 77 7.96 7.44 9.61
CA PHE A 77 6.71 8.19 9.75
C PHE A 77 5.87 7.68 10.93
N LYS A 78 5.68 6.35 11.02
CA LYS A 78 4.94 5.72 12.14
C LYS A 78 5.61 5.96 13.49
N ARG A 79 6.95 6.03 13.57
CA ARG A 79 7.65 6.39 14.81
C ARG A 79 7.36 7.82 15.23
N LEU A 80 7.43 8.78 14.30
CA LEU A 80 7.09 10.17 14.58
C LEU A 80 5.63 10.34 14.99
N ALA A 81 4.72 9.61 14.36
CA ALA A 81 3.29 9.68 14.63
C ALA A 81 2.87 9.17 16.02
N ARG A 82 3.75 8.50 16.78
CA ARG A 82 3.39 7.91 18.09
C ARG A 82 3.28 8.94 19.23
N TYR A 83 3.81 10.13 19.07
CA TYR A 83 3.86 11.14 20.12
C TYR A 83 3.68 12.55 19.54
N GLU A 84 3.19 13.45 20.34
CA GLU A 84 2.76 14.79 19.93
C GLU A 84 3.86 15.59 19.25
N GLU A 85 5.10 15.61 19.80
CA GLU A 85 6.21 16.35 19.18
C GLU A 85 6.54 15.81 17.77
N GLY A 86 6.49 14.48 17.58
CA GLY A 86 6.68 13.86 16.28
C GLY A 86 5.58 14.22 15.29
N LEU A 87 4.31 14.25 15.75
CA LEU A 87 3.18 14.70 14.95
C LEU A 87 3.36 16.16 14.50
N ARG A 88 3.83 17.05 15.39
CA ARG A 88 4.13 18.45 15.04
C ARG A 88 5.17 18.53 13.92
N LYS A 89 6.23 17.70 13.98
CA LYS A 89 7.24 17.61 12.90
C LYS A 89 6.64 17.14 11.57
N LEU A 90 5.75 16.14 11.58
CA LEU A 90 5.04 15.72 10.37
C LEU A 90 4.18 16.84 9.80
N LEU A 91 3.49 17.60 10.64
CA LEU A 91 2.64 18.72 10.25
C LEU A 91 3.41 19.96 9.76
N GLU A 92 4.71 20.08 10.07
CA GLU A 92 5.56 21.12 9.48
C GLU A 92 5.67 20.98 7.96
N GLY A 93 5.45 19.77 7.41
CA GLY A 93 5.53 19.51 5.99
C GLY A 93 6.96 19.46 5.46
N ARG A 94 7.93 19.17 6.34
CA ARG A 94 9.34 18.96 6.01
C ARG A 94 9.78 17.64 6.57
N SER A 95 10.64 16.96 5.86
CA SER A 95 11.33 15.77 6.38
C SER A 95 12.76 15.74 5.90
N ALA A 96 13.67 15.43 6.82
CA ALA A 96 15.05 15.12 6.52
C ALA A 96 15.28 13.59 6.40
N ASP A 97 14.25 12.78 6.63
CA ASP A 97 14.33 11.32 6.55
C ASP A 97 14.30 10.88 5.07
N PRO A 98 15.33 10.17 4.58
CA PRO A 98 15.45 9.78 3.18
C PRO A 98 14.37 8.77 2.74
N THR A 99 13.65 8.16 3.67
CA THR A 99 12.53 7.27 3.34
C THR A 99 11.27 8.02 2.94
N ILE A 100 11.17 9.31 3.27
CA ILE A 100 10.08 10.19 2.85
C ILE A 100 10.47 10.82 1.52
N THR A 101 9.85 10.36 0.45
CA THR A 101 10.17 10.73 -0.94
C THR A 101 9.55 12.07 -1.36
N ALA A 102 8.39 12.43 -0.78
CA ALA A 102 7.74 13.72 -0.99
C ALA A 102 6.82 14.08 0.18
N VAL A 103 6.66 15.38 0.41
CA VAL A 103 5.69 15.92 1.38
C VAL A 103 4.93 17.07 0.74
N GLN A 104 3.61 17.08 0.94
CA GLN A 104 2.74 18.19 0.52
C GLN A 104 1.86 18.62 1.68
N LYS A 105 1.65 19.94 1.82
CA LYS A 105 0.87 20.54 2.89
C LYS A 105 -0.30 21.30 2.29
N PHE A 106 -1.48 21.12 2.89
CA PHE A 106 -2.73 21.76 2.51
C PHE A 106 -3.39 22.36 3.74
N PHE A 107 -4.22 23.37 3.50
CA PHE A 107 -5.13 23.95 4.48
C PHE A 107 -6.54 23.61 4.03
N VAL A 108 -7.33 23.06 4.94
CA VAL A 108 -8.69 22.58 4.68
C VAL A 108 -9.66 23.41 5.49
N GLU A 109 -10.66 23.96 4.83
CA GLU A 109 -11.69 24.76 5.47
C GLU A 109 -12.90 23.91 5.90
N PRO A 110 -13.63 24.30 6.96
CA PRO A 110 -14.85 23.62 7.36
C PRO A 110 -15.88 23.54 6.24
N GLY A 111 -16.42 22.33 6.00
CA GLY A 111 -17.39 22.06 4.93
C GLY A 111 -16.79 21.94 3.54
N GLU A 112 -15.47 22.03 3.37
CA GLU A 112 -14.79 21.88 2.08
C GLU A 112 -14.84 20.41 1.61
N SER A 113 -15.08 20.21 0.31
CA SER A 113 -14.88 18.93 -0.36
C SER A 113 -13.97 19.15 -1.57
N ARG A 114 -12.91 18.33 -1.66
CA ARG A 114 -11.91 18.49 -2.71
C ARG A 114 -11.25 17.16 -3.09
N THR A 115 -10.85 17.04 -4.36
CA THR A 115 -10.00 15.98 -4.84
C THR A 115 -8.61 16.55 -5.15
N LEU A 116 -7.60 16.01 -4.49
CA LEU A 116 -6.20 16.28 -4.76
C LEU A 116 -5.68 15.22 -5.73
N VAL A 117 -5.14 15.65 -6.86
CA VAL A 117 -4.46 14.79 -7.83
C VAL A 117 -2.97 15.03 -7.67
N LEU A 118 -2.25 14.03 -7.21
CA LEU A 118 -0.85 14.12 -6.86
C LEU A 118 -0.05 13.15 -7.73
N ASP A 119 1.12 13.58 -8.17
CA ASP A 119 2.07 12.69 -8.83
C ASP A 119 2.64 11.71 -7.81
N ARG A 120 2.66 10.41 -8.14
CA ARG A 120 3.39 9.45 -7.33
C ARG A 120 4.87 9.55 -7.67
N VAL A 121 5.66 10.00 -6.69
CA VAL A 121 7.11 10.10 -6.81
C VAL A 121 7.73 8.71 -6.90
N GLU A 122 8.85 8.61 -7.60
CA GLU A 122 9.60 7.36 -7.73
C GLU A 122 9.89 6.73 -6.36
N ASN A 123 9.81 5.40 -6.29
CA ASN A 123 9.98 4.61 -5.07
C ASN A 123 8.94 4.83 -3.96
N SER A 124 7.87 5.60 -4.21
CA SER A 124 6.78 5.77 -3.25
C SER A 124 5.88 4.54 -3.21
N LYS A 125 5.93 3.80 -2.11
CA LYS A 125 5.16 2.57 -1.83
C LYS A 125 4.07 2.79 -0.80
N TRP A 126 4.18 3.86 -0.02
CA TRP A 126 3.29 4.18 1.09
C TRP A 126 2.84 5.62 1.03
N LEU A 127 1.62 5.86 1.49
CA LEU A 127 1.05 7.19 1.68
C LEU A 127 0.71 7.37 3.16
N GLY A 128 1.30 8.39 3.79
CA GLY A 128 0.97 8.83 5.14
C GLY A 128 0.16 10.13 5.07
N VAL A 129 -0.88 10.22 5.88
CA VAL A 129 -1.68 11.43 6.05
C VAL A 129 -1.65 11.81 7.52
N ALA A 130 -1.31 13.06 7.83
CA ALA A 130 -1.39 13.61 9.18
C ALA A 130 -2.21 14.90 9.15
N ALA A 131 -3.09 15.07 10.14
CA ALA A 131 -3.98 16.22 10.26
C ALA A 131 -3.77 16.94 11.59
N GLY A 132 -3.65 18.26 11.53
CA GLY A 132 -3.34 19.13 12.65
C GLY A 132 -4.59 19.53 13.43
N TYR A 133 -5.30 18.56 13.99
CA TYR A 133 -6.39 18.82 14.90
C TYR A 133 -5.90 19.46 16.20
N TYR A 134 -6.79 20.16 16.88
CA TYR A 134 -6.50 20.78 18.19
C TYR A 134 -5.99 19.73 19.20
N SER A 135 -6.62 18.56 19.21
CA SER A 135 -6.14 17.38 19.96
C SER A 135 -5.33 16.49 19.03
N LEU A 136 -4.04 16.35 19.29
CA LEU A 136 -3.12 15.51 18.49
C LEU A 136 -3.09 14.07 19.05
N ASP A 137 -4.22 13.37 18.99
CA ASP A 137 -4.30 11.92 19.30
C ASP A 137 -3.84 11.12 18.05
N PRO A 138 -2.72 10.38 18.12
CA PRO A 138 -2.16 9.63 16.98
C PRO A 138 -3.17 8.74 16.26
N ASP A 139 -4.03 8.06 16.98
CA ASP A 139 -4.99 7.10 16.41
C ASP A 139 -6.10 7.80 15.61
N LYS A 140 -6.37 9.06 15.95
CA LYS A 140 -7.41 9.89 15.32
C LYS A 140 -6.90 10.74 14.18
N VAL A 141 -5.65 11.22 14.27
CA VAL A 141 -5.14 12.28 13.36
C VAL A 141 -4.18 11.76 12.30
N VAL A 142 -3.87 10.46 12.30
CA VAL A 142 -2.95 9.84 11.33
C VAL A 142 -3.60 8.69 10.61
N LYS A 143 -3.33 8.57 9.30
CA LYS A 143 -3.63 7.38 8.49
C LYS A 143 -2.42 7.03 7.64
N VAL A 144 -2.18 5.72 7.47
CA VAL A 144 -1.09 5.18 6.64
C VAL A 144 -1.66 4.12 5.72
N PHE A 145 -1.36 4.24 4.44
CA PHE A 145 -1.83 3.34 3.39
C PHE A 145 -0.65 2.73 2.64
N GLU A 146 -0.73 1.45 2.36
CA GLU A 146 0.13 0.82 1.38
C GLU A 146 -0.45 1.05 -0.01
N ILE A 147 0.36 1.47 -0.98
CA ILE A 147 -0.09 1.64 -2.36
C ILE A 147 -0.12 0.26 -3.01
N PRO A 148 -1.30 -0.24 -3.43
CA PRO A 148 -1.43 -1.58 -3.98
C PRO A 148 -0.79 -1.71 -5.36
N PHE A 149 -0.36 -2.93 -5.69
CA PHE A 149 -0.01 -3.29 -7.06
C PHE A 149 -0.78 -4.54 -7.48
N ALA A 150 -0.91 -4.73 -8.78
CA ALA A 150 -1.57 -5.90 -9.37
C ALA A 150 -0.59 -6.67 -10.23
N VAL A 151 -0.72 -8.00 -10.28
CA VAL A 151 0.02 -8.86 -11.19
C VAL A 151 -0.92 -9.26 -12.33
N GLU A 152 -0.59 -8.80 -13.53
CA GLU A 152 -1.33 -9.11 -14.75
C GLU A 152 -0.57 -10.14 -15.59
N SER A 153 -1.31 -11.04 -16.25
CA SER A 153 -0.73 -11.95 -17.24
C SER A 153 -0.85 -11.34 -18.63
N LYS A 154 0.27 -11.11 -19.31
CA LYS A 154 0.33 -10.64 -20.69
C LYS A 154 0.75 -11.78 -21.63
N GLY A 155 0.18 -11.78 -22.84
CA GLY A 155 0.52 -12.71 -23.91
C GLY A 155 -0.51 -13.82 -24.12
N PHE A 156 -0.71 -14.19 -25.40
CA PHE A 156 -1.69 -15.21 -25.81
C PHE A 156 -1.09 -16.62 -25.83
N ILE A 157 0.17 -16.76 -26.24
CA ILE A 157 0.87 -18.03 -26.37
C ILE A 157 1.84 -18.25 -25.21
N SER A 158 2.58 -17.22 -24.82
CA SER A 158 3.44 -17.22 -23.64
C SER A 158 2.91 -16.20 -22.63
N LYS A 159 2.37 -16.69 -21.52
CA LYS A 159 1.86 -15.84 -20.43
C LYS A 159 3.03 -15.33 -19.60
N GLU A 160 3.43 -14.08 -19.83
CA GLU A 160 4.35 -13.37 -18.98
C GLU A 160 3.57 -12.66 -17.86
N ARG A 161 4.01 -12.82 -16.61
CA ARG A 161 3.43 -12.14 -15.44
C ARG A 161 4.15 -10.82 -15.23
N VAL A 162 3.40 -9.73 -15.24
CA VAL A 162 3.93 -8.37 -15.07
C VAL A 162 3.24 -7.71 -13.90
N ALA A 163 4.01 -7.16 -12.96
CA ALA A 163 3.47 -6.35 -11.87
C ALA A 163 3.26 -4.91 -12.33
N LYS A 164 2.10 -4.34 -12.01
CA LYS A 164 1.73 -2.95 -12.30
C LYS A 164 1.21 -2.27 -11.06
N VAL A 165 1.52 -0.99 -10.93
CA VAL A 165 0.99 -0.11 -9.89
C VAL A 165 -0.08 0.78 -10.50
N PRO A 166 -1.37 0.49 -10.29
CA PRO A 166 -2.46 1.33 -10.80
C PRO A 166 -2.52 2.67 -10.04
N PRO A 167 -3.28 3.66 -10.54
CA PRO A 167 -3.59 4.86 -9.75
C PRO A 167 -4.23 4.50 -8.43
N PHE A 168 -3.74 5.09 -7.36
CA PHE A 168 -4.18 4.84 -5.99
C PHE A 168 -5.21 5.90 -5.57
N ASN A 169 -6.39 5.45 -5.14
CA ASN A 169 -7.47 6.34 -4.72
C ASN A 169 -7.72 6.17 -3.22
N VAL A 170 -7.82 7.28 -2.51
CA VAL A 170 -8.14 7.35 -1.08
C VAL A 170 -9.26 8.36 -0.89
N ASP A 171 -10.32 7.96 -0.18
CA ASP A 171 -11.43 8.84 0.18
C ASP A 171 -11.45 9.02 1.71
N LEU A 172 -11.38 10.27 2.18
CA LEU A 172 -11.30 10.64 3.59
C LEU A 172 -12.51 11.49 4.02
N ILE A 173 -12.96 11.28 5.24
CA ILE A 173 -13.85 12.19 5.95
C ILE A 173 -13.00 12.86 7.04
N LEU A 174 -12.93 14.19 6.98
CA LEU A 174 -12.26 15.01 7.99
C LEU A 174 -13.33 15.53 8.95
N GLY A 175 -13.52 14.78 10.03
CA GLY A 175 -14.54 15.05 11.03
C GLY A 175 -14.18 16.18 12.00
N PRO A 176 -14.98 16.40 13.04
CA PRO A 176 -14.69 17.44 14.06
C PRO A 176 -13.38 17.22 14.80
N GLU A 177 -12.94 15.96 14.99
CA GLU A 177 -11.78 15.64 15.85
C GLU A 177 -10.91 14.51 15.28
N SER A 178 -11.25 13.95 14.09
CA SER A 178 -10.56 12.77 13.55
C SER A 178 -10.65 12.64 12.05
N ILE A 179 -9.66 11.93 11.48
CA ILE A 179 -9.70 11.42 10.10
C ILE A 179 -10.40 10.07 10.09
N GLN A 180 -11.36 9.89 9.19
CA GLN A 180 -11.98 8.61 8.88
C GLN A 180 -11.69 8.24 7.43
N VAL A 181 -11.53 6.95 7.16
CA VAL A 181 -11.40 6.42 5.79
C VAL A 181 -12.78 6.01 5.33
N GLN A 182 -13.21 6.54 4.20
CA GLN A 182 -14.46 6.12 3.60
C GLN A 182 -14.22 4.84 2.79
N GLU A 183 -14.66 3.70 3.32
CA GLU A 183 -14.64 2.46 2.56
C GLU A 183 -15.67 2.53 1.43
N LYS A 184 -15.22 2.27 0.20
CA LYS A 184 -16.16 2.07 -0.91
C LYS A 184 -16.89 0.75 -0.70
N PRO A 185 -18.23 0.70 -0.80
CA PRO A 185 -18.93 -0.57 -0.77
C PRO A 185 -18.39 -1.45 -1.90
N THR A 186 -17.89 -2.60 -1.50
CA THR A 186 -17.48 -3.67 -2.44
C THR A 186 -18.73 -4.08 -3.23
N LYS A 187 -18.70 -3.83 -4.55
CA LYS A 187 -19.75 -4.31 -5.47
C LYS A 187 -19.49 -5.76 -5.83
#